data_dbea29999f6b327f80b1719669bfa0d8
#
_entry.id   dbea29999f6b327f80b1719669bfa0d8
#
_cell.length_a   1.000
_cell.length_b   1.000
_cell.length_c   1.000
_cell.angle_alpha   90.00
_cell.angle_beta   90.00
_cell.angle_gamma   90.00
#
_symmetry.space_group_name_H-M   'P 1'
#
loop_
_entity.id
_entity.type
_entity.pdbx_description
1 polymer ?
#
loop_
_entity_poly.entity_id
_entity_poly.type
_entity_poly.pdbx_seq_one_letter_code
_entity_poly.pdbx_strand_id
1 'polypeptide(L)'
;MQKSLNYTLYFWLITLGLVVSKVLFTFRPEISLFTEEAQYWLWSQNMAWHYYSKPPLVAVLNYISTAILGNSEIGVRINAIVFGVGISWVTFIFGTYLFSKKVGFWSAMLLQAMPFWWLASTFHMTDTSLTFFWILSVYLAYRGIRDQKISWWILAGFATALGLMAKMVMILMFPFLLFFLLYVNEWKTQKKYFLNYILVSAIGFLPMLIWNWQNDFDTFKHLAALSGAGGGESTPFDIGKAAKQFFEYLGGQLAMVSVFLLPLFGGFLIKIKKYNDSKFIYLLLPAVMSWAGFAFLSLLTSIEVNWPVFAYSSLAVALAAWVCEQKGVWIKLRNWGVGLSIFLPLLFLLPDFTFLKSIPPIKKAEKSAFRRMSGYQPLADRVAFLQDSLGVKDAYVFSETYHMASELAFYLPGNPQTYMVNMGSRKNQFDLWPGLEQFVGKERKGIFVSWNYEEPGEFATFQKLRYEEHFQVFFRGEKLRDATIQVWENMERYDPYISDTY
;
A
#
# COMPACT_ATOMS: atom_id res chain seq x y z
N MET A 1 31.61 32.54 14.48
CA MET A 1 30.23 32.08 14.73
C MET A 1 29.84 31.05 13.65
N GLN A 2 29.82 29.76 13.94
CA GLN A 2 29.24 28.77 13.03
C GLN A 2 27.73 29.06 12.93
N LYS A 3 27.24 29.43 11.73
CA LYS A 3 25.80 29.56 11.48
C LYS A 3 25.14 28.22 11.82
N SER A 4 24.30 28.20 12.83
CA SER A 4 23.54 27.01 13.18
C SER A 4 22.69 26.61 11.98
N LEU A 5 22.83 25.38 11.49
CA LEU A 5 22.04 24.86 10.38
C LEU A 5 20.55 24.91 10.75
N ASN A 6 19.74 25.50 9.86
CA ASN A 6 18.28 25.52 10.05
C ASN A 6 17.69 24.19 9.55
N TYR A 7 17.73 23.15 10.41
CA TYR A 7 17.25 21.80 10.08
C TYR A 7 15.79 21.76 9.65
N THR A 8 14.95 22.66 10.18
CA THR A 8 13.53 22.73 9.78
C THR A 8 13.39 23.23 8.35
N LEU A 9 14.16 24.28 7.96
CA LEU A 9 14.15 24.77 6.58
C LEU A 9 14.64 23.71 5.59
N TYR A 10 15.75 23.05 5.88
CA TYR A 10 16.28 21.99 5.00
C TYR A 10 15.32 20.79 4.89
N PHE A 11 14.66 20.42 5.98
CA PHE A 11 13.60 19.40 5.93
C PHE A 11 12.53 19.77 4.91
N TRP A 12 11.99 20.99 4.99
CA TRP A 12 10.92 21.40 4.07
C TRP A 12 11.38 21.55 2.63
N LEU A 13 12.58 22.08 2.39
CA LEU A 13 13.11 22.21 1.04
C LEU A 13 13.29 20.85 0.36
N ILE A 14 13.87 19.87 1.07
CA ILE A 14 14.07 18.54 0.52
C ILE A 14 12.72 17.84 0.32
N THR A 15 11.84 17.87 1.32
CA THR A 15 10.52 17.25 1.23
C THR A 15 9.69 17.84 0.10
N LEU A 16 9.71 19.16 -0.10
CA LEU A 16 9.05 19.84 -1.23
C LEU A 16 9.62 19.38 -2.57
N GLY A 17 10.94 19.27 -2.70
CA GLY A 17 11.56 18.72 -3.91
C GLY A 17 11.10 17.31 -4.24
N LEU A 18 10.96 16.47 -3.20
CA LEU A 18 10.42 15.10 -3.36
C LEU A 18 8.93 15.09 -3.71
N VAL A 19 8.13 16.00 -3.16
CA VAL A 19 6.71 16.18 -3.54
C VAL A 19 6.59 16.55 -5.01
N VAL A 20 7.38 17.54 -5.46
CA VAL A 20 7.40 17.96 -6.88
C VAL A 20 7.73 16.78 -7.79
N SER A 21 8.73 15.97 -7.45
CA SER A 21 9.10 14.80 -8.25
C SER A 21 7.94 13.78 -8.39
N LYS A 22 7.14 13.59 -7.34
CA LYS A 22 5.98 12.67 -7.35
C LYS A 22 4.80 13.23 -8.15
N VAL A 23 4.56 14.55 -8.03
CA VAL A 23 3.57 15.22 -8.87
C VAL A 23 3.94 15.10 -10.34
N LEU A 24 5.21 15.37 -10.70
CA LEU A 24 5.69 15.19 -12.08
C LEU A 24 5.58 13.75 -12.58
N PHE A 25 5.84 12.76 -11.70
CA PHE A 25 5.65 11.35 -12.04
C PHE A 25 4.19 11.03 -12.36
N THR A 26 3.25 11.59 -11.59
CA THR A 26 1.81 11.33 -11.78
C THR A 26 1.30 11.82 -13.14
N PHE A 27 1.90 12.86 -13.72
CA PHE A 27 1.53 13.38 -15.03
C PHE A 27 2.27 12.73 -16.21
N ARG A 28 2.93 11.59 -16.00
CA ARG A 28 3.56 10.85 -17.10
C ARG A 28 2.51 10.07 -17.88
N PRO A 29 2.35 10.33 -19.20
CA PRO A 29 1.24 9.78 -19.99
C PRO A 29 1.32 8.25 -20.16
N GLU A 30 2.51 7.66 -20.05
CA GLU A 30 2.69 6.20 -20.17
C GLU A 30 2.46 5.44 -18.85
N ILE A 31 2.21 6.15 -17.73
CA ILE A 31 2.03 5.57 -16.40
C ILE A 31 0.56 5.69 -15.97
N SER A 32 -0.16 4.61 -16.05
CA SER A 32 -1.52 4.46 -15.50
C SER A 32 -1.51 4.35 -13.97
N LEU A 33 -2.67 4.22 -13.35
CA LEU A 33 -2.76 3.82 -11.95
C LEU A 33 -2.09 2.45 -11.75
N PHE A 34 -1.64 2.19 -10.54
CA PHE A 34 -1.29 0.85 -10.12
C PHE A 34 -2.60 0.06 -9.92
N THR A 35 -2.63 -1.20 -10.28
CA THR A 35 -3.88 -1.98 -10.35
C THR A 35 -4.69 -1.95 -9.05
N GLU A 36 -4.04 -1.91 -7.89
CA GLU A 36 -4.69 -1.75 -6.60
C GLU A 36 -5.20 -0.32 -6.37
N GLU A 37 -4.55 0.72 -6.94
CA GLU A 37 -5.08 2.09 -6.87
C GLU A 37 -6.42 2.20 -7.61
N ALA A 38 -6.51 1.61 -8.81
CA ALA A 38 -7.74 1.56 -9.59
C ALA A 38 -8.85 0.79 -8.85
N GLN A 39 -8.51 -0.35 -8.22
CA GLN A 39 -9.44 -1.11 -7.40
C GLN A 39 -9.96 -0.28 -6.21
N TYR A 40 -9.09 0.41 -5.48
CA TYR A 40 -9.50 1.24 -4.34
C TYR A 40 -10.27 2.48 -4.77
N TRP A 41 -9.99 3.01 -5.98
CA TRP A 41 -10.83 4.03 -6.58
C TRP A 41 -12.22 3.48 -6.93
N LEU A 42 -12.33 2.31 -7.53
CA LEU A 42 -13.63 1.70 -7.84
C LEU A 42 -14.45 1.43 -6.56
N TRP A 43 -13.77 1.05 -5.46
CA TRP A 43 -14.43 0.96 -4.16
C TRP A 43 -15.00 2.31 -3.68
N SER A 44 -14.33 3.41 -3.98
CA SER A 44 -14.84 4.75 -3.65
C SER A 44 -16.08 5.14 -4.44
N GLN A 45 -16.33 4.53 -5.59
CA GLN A 45 -17.59 4.69 -6.35
C GLN A 45 -18.72 3.80 -5.80
N ASN A 46 -18.38 2.77 -5.02
CA ASN A 46 -19.29 1.81 -4.41
C ASN A 46 -19.05 1.75 -2.89
N MET A 47 -19.37 2.84 -2.19
CA MET A 47 -19.04 3.01 -0.77
C MET A 47 -19.71 1.98 0.12
N ALA A 48 -18.91 1.34 0.97
CA ALA A 48 -19.34 0.35 1.95
C ALA A 48 -18.64 0.55 3.30
N TRP A 49 -19.20 -0.03 4.36
CA TRP A 49 -18.60 -0.01 5.70
C TRP A 49 -17.23 -0.71 5.75
N HIS A 50 -17.03 -1.71 4.89
CA HIS A 50 -15.79 -2.46 4.73
C HIS A 50 -15.82 -3.13 3.36
N TYR A 51 -14.71 -3.69 2.92
CA TYR A 51 -14.62 -4.46 1.68
C TYR A 51 -14.08 -5.84 2.00
N TYR A 52 -14.23 -6.78 1.08
CA TYR A 52 -13.82 -8.17 1.28
C TYR A 52 -12.46 -8.33 1.99
N SER A 53 -11.46 -7.61 1.56
CA SER A 53 -10.07 -7.78 2.03
C SER A 53 -9.49 -6.60 2.81
N LYS A 54 -10.15 -5.44 2.85
CA LYS A 54 -9.59 -4.20 3.42
C LYS A 54 -10.65 -3.32 4.08
N PRO A 55 -10.25 -2.60 5.14
CA PRO A 55 -11.08 -1.57 5.75
C PRO A 55 -11.35 -0.36 4.84
N PRO A 56 -12.35 0.49 5.16
CA PRO A 56 -12.91 1.46 4.21
C PRO A 56 -12.10 2.73 3.98
N LEU A 57 -11.09 3.04 4.80
CA LEU A 57 -10.48 4.37 4.80
C LEU A 57 -9.85 4.74 3.45
N VAL A 58 -9.25 3.78 2.73
CA VAL A 58 -8.67 4.02 1.41
C VAL A 58 -9.71 4.47 0.39
N ALA A 59 -10.91 3.89 0.42
CA ALA A 59 -12.03 4.27 -0.44
C ALA A 59 -12.59 5.65 -0.05
N VAL A 60 -12.76 5.91 1.25
CA VAL A 60 -13.21 7.23 1.76
C VAL A 60 -12.26 8.35 1.31
N LEU A 61 -10.95 8.13 1.43
CA LEU A 61 -9.94 9.10 1.02
C LEU A 61 -9.98 9.34 -0.50
N ASN A 62 -10.10 8.28 -1.32
CA ASN A 62 -10.25 8.41 -2.76
C ASN A 62 -11.54 9.16 -3.13
N TYR A 63 -12.67 8.84 -2.48
CA TYR A 63 -13.92 9.56 -2.69
C TYR A 63 -13.75 11.07 -2.47
N ILE A 64 -13.15 11.46 -1.35
CA ILE A 64 -12.95 12.89 -1.01
C ILE A 64 -12.02 13.56 -2.03
N SER A 65 -10.89 12.94 -2.33
CA SER A 65 -9.88 13.55 -3.20
C SER A 65 -10.33 13.62 -4.66
N THR A 66 -11.03 12.60 -5.17
CA THR A 66 -11.54 12.61 -6.55
C THR A 66 -12.78 13.48 -6.69
N ALA A 67 -13.58 13.69 -5.64
CA ALA A 67 -14.64 14.70 -5.65
C ALA A 67 -14.12 16.14 -5.82
N ILE A 68 -12.86 16.41 -5.38
CA ILE A 68 -12.23 17.73 -5.47
C ILE A 68 -11.40 17.87 -6.76
N LEU A 69 -10.64 16.84 -7.14
CA LEU A 69 -9.65 16.88 -8.21
C LEU A 69 -10.08 16.10 -9.48
N GLY A 70 -11.28 15.56 -9.47
CA GLY A 70 -11.79 14.70 -10.54
C GLY A 70 -11.25 13.27 -10.50
N ASN A 71 -11.86 12.38 -11.29
CA ASN A 71 -11.39 11.02 -11.51
C ASN A 71 -10.13 11.05 -12.40
N SER A 72 -8.99 11.23 -11.77
CA SER A 72 -7.69 11.37 -12.41
C SER A 72 -6.60 10.74 -11.55
N GLU A 73 -5.45 10.42 -12.13
CA GLU A 73 -4.34 9.83 -11.39
C GLU A 73 -3.89 10.74 -10.22
N ILE A 74 -3.89 12.07 -10.42
CA ILE A 74 -3.58 12.99 -9.34
C ILE A 74 -4.69 13.00 -8.28
N GLY A 75 -5.96 12.86 -8.66
CA GLY A 75 -7.08 12.73 -7.75
C GLY A 75 -6.94 11.55 -6.78
N VAL A 76 -6.39 10.44 -7.25
CA VAL A 76 -6.10 9.25 -6.44
C VAL A 76 -4.79 9.42 -5.65
N ARG A 77 -3.69 9.79 -6.32
CA ARG A 77 -2.33 9.80 -5.76
C ARG A 77 -2.05 10.95 -4.79
N ILE A 78 -2.83 12.04 -4.83
CA ILE A 78 -2.65 13.14 -3.89
C ILE A 78 -2.69 12.69 -2.43
N ASN A 79 -3.51 11.67 -2.11
CA ASN A 79 -3.57 11.08 -0.78
C ASN A 79 -2.21 10.50 -0.36
N ALA A 80 -1.54 9.75 -1.25
CA ALA A 80 -0.21 9.20 -0.98
C ALA A 80 0.81 10.31 -0.72
N ILE A 81 0.80 11.36 -1.53
CA ILE A 81 1.71 12.50 -1.40
C ILE A 81 1.50 13.21 -0.05
N VAL A 82 0.25 13.52 0.30
CA VAL A 82 -0.10 14.21 1.56
C VAL A 82 0.30 13.37 2.77
N PHE A 83 -0.06 12.09 2.79
CA PHE A 83 0.33 11.19 3.89
C PHE A 83 1.84 10.96 3.94
N GLY A 84 2.53 10.90 2.80
CA GLY A 84 3.98 10.80 2.75
C GLY A 84 4.70 11.98 3.38
N VAL A 85 4.19 13.20 3.15
CA VAL A 85 4.64 14.41 3.86
C VAL A 85 4.31 14.31 5.35
N GLY A 86 3.10 13.89 5.70
CA GLY A 86 2.66 13.70 7.08
C GLY A 86 3.51 12.72 7.87
N ILE A 87 3.82 11.55 7.28
CA ILE A 87 4.71 10.53 7.88
C ILE A 87 6.08 11.15 8.16
N SER A 88 6.65 11.86 7.18
CA SER A 88 7.96 12.50 7.31
C SER A 88 7.96 13.58 8.39
N TRP A 89 6.90 14.40 8.43
CA TRP A 89 6.75 15.47 9.41
C TRP A 89 6.58 14.94 10.84
N VAL A 90 5.70 13.95 11.04
CA VAL A 90 5.53 13.32 12.37
C VAL A 90 6.83 12.68 12.83
N THR A 91 7.57 12.01 11.94
CA THR A 91 8.89 11.43 12.25
C THR A 91 9.91 12.51 12.62
N PHE A 92 9.92 13.66 11.92
CA PHE A 92 10.75 14.82 12.24
C PHE A 92 10.43 15.38 13.62
N ILE A 93 9.16 15.65 13.92
CA ILE A 93 8.77 16.23 15.22
C ILE A 93 9.00 15.25 16.36
N PHE A 94 8.81 13.95 16.13
CA PHE A 94 9.06 12.92 17.15
C PHE A 94 10.55 12.81 17.48
N GLY A 95 11.43 12.75 16.50
CA GLY A 95 12.87 12.78 16.72
C GLY A 95 13.36 14.08 17.36
N THR A 96 12.73 15.22 17.01
CA THR A 96 12.99 16.51 17.65
C THR A 96 12.58 16.53 19.13
N TYR A 97 11.40 16.00 19.43
CA TYR A 97 10.87 15.94 20.78
C TYR A 97 11.69 15.04 21.70
N LEU A 98 12.11 13.88 21.20
CA LEU A 98 12.89 12.92 21.99
C LEU A 98 14.33 13.36 22.23
N PHE A 99 14.96 13.99 21.24
CA PHE A 99 16.39 14.24 21.23
C PHE A 99 16.76 15.70 20.84
N SER A 100 16.66 16.05 19.54
CA SER A 100 17.02 17.38 19.03
C SER A 100 16.51 17.60 17.60
N LYS A 101 16.48 18.87 17.14
CA LYS A 101 16.17 19.22 15.73
C LYS A 101 17.08 18.52 14.71
N LYS A 102 18.36 18.30 15.07
CA LYS A 102 19.31 17.56 14.22
C LYS A 102 18.88 16.10 14.09
N VAL A 103 18.51 15.45 15.18
CA VAL A 103 18.01 14.06 15.15
C VAL A 103 16.69 13.99 14.39
N GLY A 104 15.75 14.92 14.65
CA GLY A 104 14.49 14.99 13.91
C GLY A 104 14.70 15.08 12.39
N PHE A 105 15.60 15.96 11.94
CA PHE A 105 15.94 16.07 10.52
C PHE A 105 16.47 14.75 9.95
N TRP A 106 17.45 14.15 10.61
CA TRP A 106 18.01 12.89 10.10
C TRP A 106 17.04 11.72 10.21
N SER A 107 16.11 11.72 11.17
CA SER A 107 15.02 10.75 11.23
C SER A 107 14.16 10.79 9.97
N ALA A 108 13.74 12.00 9.57
CA ALA A 108 12.98 12.18 8.36
C ALA A 108 13.78 11.83 7.10
N MET A 109 15.06 12.23 7.02
CA MET A 109 15.92 11.92 5.87
C MET A 109 16.20 10.43 5.71
N LEU A 110 16.46 9.72 6.80
CA LEU A 110 16.64 8.26 6.78
C LEU A 110 15.36 7.55 6.37
N LEU A 111 14.21 8.01 6.86
CA LEU A 111 12.90 7.49 6.45
C LEU A 111 12.65 7.71 4.95
N GLN A 112 12.86 8.93 4.46
CA GLN A 112 12.69 9.28 3.05
C GLN A 112 13.70 8.59 2.12
N ALA A 113 14.79 8.09 2.66
CA ALA A 113 15.77 7.27 1.95
C ALA A 113 15.36 5.80 1.83
N MET A 114 14.34 5.33 2.56
CA MET A 114 13.90 3.94 2.52
C MET A 114 12.94 3.70 1.34
N PRO A 115 13.12 2.63 0.54
CA PRO A 115 12.26 2.31 -0.60
C PRO A 115 10.77 2.23 -0.25
N PHE A 116 10.42 1.70 0.94
CA PHE A 116 9.02 1.62 1.32
C PHE A 116 8.34 3.00 1.40
N TRP A 117 9.07 4.05 1.87
CA TRP A 117 8.51 5.40 1.94
C TRP A 117 8.19 5.94 0.55
N TRP A 118 9.06 5.63 -0.45
CA TRP A 118 8.82 6.02 -1.83
C TRP A 118 7.54 5.38 -2.36
N LEU A 119 7.33 4.09 -2.12
CA LEU A 119 6.11 3.39 -2.51
C LEU A 119 4.87 3.98 -1.81
N ALA A 120 4.90 4.06 -0.48
CA ALA A 120 3.78 4.57 0.32
C ALA A 120 3.43 6.04 0.06
N SER A 121 4.37 6.84 -0.41
CA SER A 121 4.17 8.27 -0.69
C SER A 121 4.02 8.61 -2.18
N THR A 122 4.01 7.61 -3.05
CA THR A 122 3.79 7.76 -4.50
C THR A 122 2.49 7.10 -4.92
N PHE A 123 2.19 5.91 -4.40
CA PHE A 123 1.01 5.11 -4.72
C PHE A 123 0.05 5.07 -3.53
N HIS A 124 -1.24 5.36 -3.78
CA HIS A 124 -2.23 5.40 -2.71
C HIS A 124 -2.69 3.98 -2.34
N MET A 125 -1.99 3.40 -1.40
CA MET A 125 -2.27 2.09 -0.82
C MET A 125 -2.78 2.20 0.62
N THR A 126 -3.36 1.13 1.15
CA THR A 126 -3.76 1.06 2.57
C THR A 126 -2.58 1.26 3.53
N ASP A 127 -1.37 0.85 3.11
CA ASP A 127 -0.13 1.03 3.88
C ASP A 127 0.28 2.50 4.06
N THR A 128 -0.13 3.36 3.14
CA THR A 128 0.12 4.81 3.19
C THR A 128 -0.51 5.43 4.42
N SER A 129 -1.83 5.31 4.55
CA SER A 129 -2.59 5.85 5.67
C SER A 129 -2.31 5.09 6.97
N LEU A 130 -2.14 3.76 6.92
CA LEU A 130 -1.68 2.97 8.07
C LEU A 130 -0.40 3.54 8.67
N THR A 131 0.65 3.72 7.85
CA THR A 131 1.97 4.18 8.34
C THR A 131 1.88 5.57 8.97
N PHE A 132 1.07 6.47 8.39
CA PHE A 132 0.83 7.78 8.98
C PHE A 132 0.17 7.68 10.36
N PHE A 133 -0.94 6.98 10.46
CA PHE A 133 -1.66 6.85 11.73
C PHE A 133 -0.88 6.03 12.76
N TRP A 134 -0.06 5.10 12.32
CA TRP A 134 0.86 4.37 13.18
C TRP A 134 1.85 5.30 13.86
N ILE A 135 2.66 6.03 13.09
CA ILE A 135 3.68 6.91 13.67
C ILE A 135 3.06 8.06 14.46
N LEU A 136 1.89 8.55 14.05
CA LEU A 136 1.15 9.56 14.79
C LEU A 136 0.69 9.02 16.15
N SER A 137 0.12 7.81 16.17
CA SER A 137 -0.31 7.15 17.41
C SER A 137 0.87 6.86 18.33
N VAL A 138 1.99 6.34 17.79
CA VAL A 138 3.24 6.13 18.54
C VAL A 138 3.73 7.44 19.19
N TYR A 139 3.77 8.54 18.43
CA TYR A 139 4.17 9.85 18.95
C TYR A 139 3.23 10.36 20.04
N LEU A 140 1.92 10.35 19.78
CA LEU A 140 0.90 10.86 20.70
C LEU A 140 0.83 10.02 21.99
N ALA A 141 0.91 8.70 21.90
CA ALA A 141 0.95 7.81 23.06
C ALA A 141 2.20 8.07 23.91
N TYR A 142 3.37 8.27 23.29
CA TYR A 142 4.57 8.66 24.04
C TYR A 142 4.39 9.98 24.79
N ARG A 143 3.77 10.98 24.14
CA ARG A 143 3.38 12.25 24.80
C ARG A 143 2.43 11.98 25.97
N GLY A 144 1.44 11.10 25.81
CA GLY A 144 0.52 10.69 26.86
C GLY A 144 1.23 10.12 28.08
N ILE A 145 2.20 9.25 27.87
CA ILE A 145 3.00 8.63 28.93
C ILE A 145 3.86 9.68 29.64
N ARG A 146 4.55 10.54 28.89
CA ARG A 146 5.50 11.53 29.46
C ARG A 146 4.81 12.71 30.13
N ASP A 147 3.79 13.28 29.50
CA ASP A 147 3.09 14.49 29.96
C ASP A 147 1.97 14.13 30.94
N GLN A 148 1.64 12.85 31.11
CA GLN A 148 0.55 12.30 31.95
C GLN A 148 -0.81 12.99 31.71
N LYS A 149 -1.12 13.30 30.45
CA LYS A 149 -2.34 14.00 30.04
C LYS A 149 -3.25 13.06 29.22
N ILE A 150 -4.50 12.94 29.66
CA ILE A 150 -5.52 12.13 28.99
C ILE A 150 -5.76 12.56 27.55
N SER A 151 -5.64 13.87 27.25
CA SER A 151 -5.85 14.39 25.89
C SER A 151 -4.94 13.74 24.85
N TRP A 152 -3.68 13.48 25.20
CA TRP A 152 -2.75 12.79 24.28
C TRP A 152 -3.14 11.34 24.05
N TRP A 153 -3.62 10.65 25.08
CA TRP A 153 -4.12 9.29 24.98
C TRP A 153 -5.39 9.19 24.12
N ILE A 154 -6.31 10.16 24.26
CA ILE A 154 -7.52 10.25 23.44
C ILE A 154 -7.13 10.49 21.97
N LEU A 155 -6.22 11.44 21.70
CA LEU A 155 -5.74 11.71 20.34
C LEU A 155 -5.00 10.50 19.74
N ALA A 156 -4.19 9.78 20.53
CA ALA A 156 -3.57 8.52 20.12
C ALA A 156 -4.63 7.46 19.78
N GLY A 157 -5.70 7.39 20.59
CA GLY A 157 -6.83 6.49 20.35
C GLY A 157 -7.55 6.78 19.01
N PHE A 158 -7.80 8.06 18.71
CA PHE A 158 -8.37 8.47 17.43
C PHE A 158 -7.43 8.14 16.25
N ALA A 159 -6.13 8.40 16.41
CA ALA A 159 -5.15 8.00 15.39
C ALA A 159 -5.14 6.49 15.18
N THR A 160 -5.23 5.70 16.25
CA THR A 160 -5.33 4.23 16.17
C THR A 160 -6.64 3.79 15.53
N ALA A 161 -7.77 4.42 15.85
CA ALA A 161 -9.07 4.12 15.23
C ALA A 161 -9.02 4.33 13.71
N LEU A 162 -8.48 5.46 13.24
CA LEU A 162 -8.30 5.73 11.80
C LEU A 162 -7.28 4.75 11.16
N GLY A 163 -6.24 4.36 11.89
CA GLY A 163 -5.30 3.34 11.45
C GLY A 163 -5.94 1.96 11.30
N LEU A 164 -6.85 1.56 12.21
CA LEU A 164 -7.66 0.34 12.09
C LEU A 164 -8.59 0.37 10.87
N MET A 165 -9.15 1.56 10.57
CA MET A 165 -9.94 1.77 9.36
C MET A 165 -9.09 1.81 8.09
N ALA A 166 -7.76 1.93 8.19
CA ALA A 166 -6.82 1.81 7.08
C ALA A 166 -6.39 0.36 6.85
N LYS A 167 -5.94 -0.32 7.92
CA LYS A 167 -5.48 -1.72 7.86
C LYS A 167 -5.49 -2.36 9.24
N MET A 168 -6.03 -3.58 9.34
CA MET A 168 -6.23 -4.27 10.63
C MET A 168 -4.96 -4.51 11.44
N VAL A 169 -3.78 -4.55 10.80
CA VAL A 169 -2.50 -4.73 11.49
C VAL A 169 -2.21 -3.62 12.53
N MET A 170 -2.91 -2.49 12.46
CA MET A 170 -2.87 -1.45 13.48
C MET A 170 -3.23 -1.96 14.89
N ILE A 171 -3.90 -3.11 15.01
CA ILE A 171 -4.18 -3.80 16.27
C ILE A 171 -2.91 -4.06 17.11
N LEU A 172 -1.74 -4.18 16.46
CA LEU A 172 -0.45 -4.36 17.14
C LEU A 172 -0.07 -3.18 18.03
N MET A 173 -0.72 -2.02 17.90
CA MET A 173 -0.53 -0.90 18.82
C MET A 173 -0.91 -1.24 20.27
N PHE A 174 -1.91 -2.10 20.49
CA PHE A 174 -2.35 -2.46 21.83
C PHE A 174 -1.30 -3.28 22.61
N PRO A 175 -0.82 -4.41 22.11
CA PRO A 175 0.23 -5.16 22.79
C PRO A 175 1.55 -4.37 22.87
N PHE A 176 1.90 -3.57 21.85
CA PHE A 176 3.07 -2.71 21.90
C PHE A 176 3.05 -1.78 23.10
N LEU A 177 1.97 -0.99 23.25
CA LEU A 177 1.85 -0.03 24.36
C LEU A 177 1.75 -0.74 25.71
N LEU A 178 1.02 -1.85 25.78
CA LEU A 178 0.91 -2.64 27.00
C LEU A 178 2.29 -3.15 27.46
N PHE A 179 3.03 -3.80 26.58
CA PHE A 179 4.37 -4.30 26.90
C PHE A 179 5.32 -3.19 27.32
N PHE A 180 5.26 -2.04 26.63
CA PHE A 180 6.10 -0.91 27.01
C PHE A 180 5.75 -0.39 28.42
N LEU A 181 4.46 -0.20 28.74
CA LEU A 181 4.02 0.27 30.07
C LEU A 181 4.40 -0.71 31.19
N LEU A 182 4.34 -2.02 30.93
CA LEU A 182 4.79 -3.05 31.87
C LEU A 182 6.31 -2.99 32.05
N TYR A 183 7.05 -2.86 30.95
CA TYR A 183 8.51 -2.79 31.00
C TYR A 183 9.04 -1.61 31.80
N VAL A 184 8.45 -0.41 31.66
CA VAL A 184 8.85 0.79 32.40
C VAL A 184 8.21 0.89 33.79
N ASN A 185 7.43 -0.11 34.22
CA ASN A 185 6.68 -0.14 35.50
C ASN A 185 5.69 1.01 35.67
N GLU A 186 5.19 1.59 34.57
CA GLU A 186 4.21 2.68 34.61
C GLU A 186 2.73 2.21 34.51
N TRP A 187 2.49 0.91 34.47
CA TRP A 187 1.12 0.36 34.34
C TRP A 187 0.16 0.91 35.40
N LYS A 188 0.56 0.95 36.66
CA LYS A 188 -0.31 1.40 37.77
C LYS A 188 -0.78 2.84 37.59
N THR A 189 0.08 3.72 37.08
CA THR A 189 -0.20 5.15 36.86
C THR A 189 -0.95 5.39 35.56
N GLN A 190 -0.65 4.63 34.50
CA GLN A 190 -1.14 4.85 33.14
C GLN A 190 -2.38 4.03 32.77
N LYS A 191 -2.75 3.00 33.55
CA LYS A 191 -3.84 2.06 33.18
C LYS A 191 -5.17 2.73 32.84
N LYS A 192 -5.56 3.79 33.56
CA LYS A 192 -6.81 4.53 33.28
C LYS A 192 -6.74 5.22 31.91
N TYR A 193 -5.62 5.84 31.61
CA TYR A 193 -5.41 6.51 30.32
C TYR A 193 -5.34 5.50 29.17
N PHE A 194 -4.67 4.36 29.39
CA PHE A 194 -4.60 3.27 28.41
C PHE A 194 -5.98 2.65 28.15
N LEU A 195 -6.84 2.50 29.17
CA LEU A 195 -8.23 2.04 28.96
C LEU A 195 -9.04 3.04 28.12
N ASN A 196 -8.90 4.35 28.37
CA ASN A 196 -9.55 5.36 27.52
C ASN A 196 -9.02 5.30 26.08
N TYR A 197 -7.71 5.12 25.90
CA TYR A 197 -7.12 4.89 24.57
C TYR A 197 -7.75 3.68 23.86
N ILE A 198 -7.91 2.54 24.55
CA ILE A 198 -8.57 1.35 23.98
C ILE A 198 -10.01 1.67 23.58
N LEU A 199 -10.79 2.31 24.46
CA LEU A 199 -12.19 2.65 24.19
C LEU A 199 -12.35 3.54 22.95
N VAL A 200 -11.50 4.57 22.82
CA VAL A 200 -11.52 5.44 21.64
C VAL A 200 -11.05 4.69 20.40
N SER A 201 -10.01 3.88 20.51
CA SER A 201 -9.50 3.07 19.38
C SER A 201 -10.53 2.06 18.88
N ALA A 202 -11.37 1.53 19.78
CA ALA A 202 -12.39 0.52 19.43
C ALA A 202 -13.40 1.03 18.40
N ILE A 203 -13.61 2.34 18.29
CA ILE A 203 -14.45 2.95 17.25
C ILE A 203 -13.99 2.54 15.85
N GLY A 204 -12.68 2.34 15.65
CA GLY A 204 -12.11 1.91 14.38
C GLY A 204 -12.51 0.50 13.94
N PHE A 205 -13.00 -0.35 14.85
CA PHE A 205 -13.51 -1.68 14.49
C PHE A 205 -14.96 -1.65 14.01
N LEU A 206 -15.74 -0.62 14.34
CA LEU A 206 -17.17 -0.59 14.05
C LEU A 206 -17.50 -0.82 12.57
N PRO A 207 -16.84 -0.17 11.60
CA PRO A 207 -17.14 -0.40 10.20
C PRO A 207 -16.95 -1.85 9.78
N MET A 208 -15.85 -2.48 10.21
CA MET A 208 -15.57 -3.87 9.92
C MET A 208 -16.60 -4.82 10.58
N LEU A 209 -16.98 -4.57 11.82
CA LEU A 209 -17.94 -5.41 12.53
C LEU A 209 -19.32 -5.35 11.87
N ILE A 210 -19.79 -4.13 11.52
CA ILE A 210 -21.07 -3.91 10.83
C ILE A 210 -21.08 -4.68 9.51
N TRP A 211 -20.06 -4.49 8.68
CA TRP A 211 -19.99 -5.14 7.38
C TRP A 211 -19.91 -6.65 7.47
N ASN A 212 -19.07 -7.19 8.36
CA ASN A 212 -18.93 -8.64 8.52
C ASN A 212 -20.23 -9.30 9.03
N TRP A 213 -20.97 -8.60 9.91
CA TRP A 213 -22.30 -9.05 10.32
C TRP A 213 -23.28 -9.16 9.13
N GLN A 214 -23.17 -8.27 8.15
CA GLN A 214 -24.01 -8.24 6.94
C GLN A 214 -23.55 -9.22 5.85
N ASN A 215 -22.29 -9.71 5.90
CA ASN A 215 -21.64 -10.51 4.85
C ASN A 215 -21.03 -11.80 5.42
N ASP A 216 -21.73 -12.52 6.28
CA ASP A 216 -21.37 -13.85 6.79
C ASP A 216 -19.92 -14.00 7.29
N PHE A 217 -19.35 -12.93 7.83
CA PHE A 217 -17.98 -12.87 8.36
C PHE A 217 -16.87 -13.17 7.33
N ASP A 218 -17.09 -12.86 6.07
CA ASP A 218 -16.18 -13.15 4.97
C ASP A 218 -14.76 -12.57 5.15
N THR A 219 -14.62 -11.37 5.72
CA THR A 219 -13.28 -10.83 6.02
C THR A 219 -12.53 -11.68 7.04
N PHE A 220 -13.21 -12.16 8.08
CA PHE A 220 -12.55 -13.00 9.09
C PHE A 220 -12.16 -14.37 8.52
N LYS A 221 -12.98 -14.97 7.66
CA LYS A 221 -12.66 -16.20 6.94
C LYS A 221 -11.43 -15.99 6.04
N HIS A 222 -11.40 -14.87 5.29
CA HIS A 222 -10.25 -14.47 4.47
C HIS A 222 -8.96 -14.28 5.29
N LEU A 223 -9.05 -13.58 6.43
CA LEU A 223 -7.89 -13.38 7.32
C LEU A 223 -7.40 -14.70 7.94
N ALA A 224 -8.32 -15.58 8.31
CA ALA A 224 -7.97 -16.92 8.81
C ALA A 224 -7.25 -17.73 7.73
N ALA A 225 -7.72 -17.72 6.49
CA ALA A 225 -7.06 -18.38 5.37
C ALA A 225 -5.67 -17.82 5.10
N LEU A 226 -5.51 -16.48 5.10
CA LEU A 226 -4.20 -15.83 4.93
C LEU A 226 -3.20 -16.17 6.04
N SER A 227 -3.68 -16.42 7.26
CA SER A 227 -2.84 -16.81 8.40
C SER A 227 -2.48 -18.30 8.42
N GLY A 228 -3.02 -19.10 7.48
CA GLY A 228 -2.88 -20.54 7.47
C GLY A 228 -3.80 -21.28 8.46
N ALA A 229 -4.70 -20.55 9.16
CA ALA A 229 -5.65 -21.11 10.12
C ALA A 229 -7.02 -21.49 9.47
N GLY A 230 -7.24 -21.12 8.21
CA GLY A 230 -8.45 -21.52 7.46
C GLY A 230 -8.34 -22.95 6.98
N GLY A 231 -9.27 -23.80 7.39
CA GLY A 231 -9.30 -25.27 7.25
C GLY A 231 -9.28 -25.87 5.84
N GLY A 232 -8.37 -25.43 4.98
CA GLY A 232 -7.96 -26.19 3.80
C GLY A 232 -7.20 -27.46 4.24
N GLU A 233 -7.15 -28.47 3.37
CA GLU A 233 -6.38 -29.69 3.61
C GLU A 233 -5.00 -29.32 4.17
N SER A 234 -4.70 -29.80 5.38
CA SER A 234 -3.43 -29.54 6.05
C SER A 234 -2.31 -30.15 5.21
N THR A 235 -1.73 -29.36 4.33
CA THR A 235 -0.48 -29.79 3.66
C THR A 235 0.54 -30.03 4.75
N PRO A 236 1.25 -31.18 4.75
CA PRO A 236 2.27 -31.46 5.73
C PRO A 236 3.27 -30.31 5.80
N PHE A 237 3.73 -29.96 7.01
CA PHE A 237 4.72 -28.91 7.19
C PHE A 237 6.00 -29.25 6.44
N ASP A 238 6.31 -28.44 5.42
CA ASP A 238 7.52 -28.60 4.61
C ASP A 238 8.59 -27.61 5.07
N ILE A 239 9.64 -28.11 5.70
CA ILE A 239 10.79 -27.34 6.18
C ILE A 239 11.47 -26.57 5.03
N GLY A 240 11.56 -27.15 3.83
CA GLY A 240 12.19 -26.49 2.69
C GLY A 240 11.43 -25.26 2.23
N LYS A 241 10.09 -25.40 2.12
CA LYS A 241 9.17 -24.31 1.80
C LYS A 241 9.19 -23.22 2.89
N ALA A 242 9.12 -23.60 4.16
CA ALA A 242 9.16 -22.68 5.29
C ALA A 242 10.48 -21.88 5.32
N ALA A 243 11.64 -22.55 5.15
CA ALA A 243 12.94 -21.89 5.08
C ALA A 243 13.01 -20.92 3.90
N LYS A 244 12.54 -21.31 2.70
CA LYS A 244 12.49 -20.43 1.52
C LYS A 244 11.69 -19.16 1.82
N GLN A 245 10.45 -19.29 2.30
CA GLN A 245 9.57 -18.17 2.64
C GLN A 245 10.20 -17.24 3.70
N PHE A 246 10.85 -17.81 4.72
CA PHE A 246 11.54 -17.05 5.75
C PHE A 246 12.69 -16.21 5.19
N PHE A 247 13.55 -16.80 4.33
CA PHE A 247 14.65 -16.05 3.72
C PHE A 247 14.17 -15.03 2.68
N GLU A 248 13.11 -15.31 1.94
CA GLU A 248 12.44 -14.33 1.06
C GLU A 248 11.92 -13.15 1.88
N TYR A 249 11.28 -13.41 3.01
CA TYR A 249 10.83 -12.37 3.94
C TYR A 249 12.01 -11.51 4.44
N LEU A 250 13.08 -12.12 4.95
CA LEU A 250 14.25 -11.38 5.45
C LEU A 250 14.91 -10.54 4.35
N GLY A 251 15.12 -11.12 3.18
CA GLY A 251 15.68 -10.41 2.02
C GLY A 251 14.82 -9.21 1.62
N GLY A 252 13.50 -9.39 1.64
CA GLY A 252 12.53 -8.32 1.38
C GLY A 252 12.62 -7.18 2.39
N GLN A 253 12.77 -7.49 3.70
CA GLN A 253 12.93 -6.46 4.73
C GLN A 253 14.22 -5.65 4.54
N LEU A 254 15.34 -6.31 4.19
CA LEU A 254 16.60 -5.63 3.88
C LEU A 254 16.46 -4.70 2.66
N ALA A 255 15.73 -5.14 1.63
CA ALA A 255 15.44 -4.32 0.45
C ALA A 255 14.59 -3.08 0.78
N MET A 256 13.61 -3.20 1.69
CA MET A 256 12.75 -2.09 2.13
C MET A 256 13.50 -1.01 2.94
N VAL A 257 14.66 -1.35 3.54
CA VAL A 257 15.51 -0.38 4.26
C VAL A 257 16.44 0.40 3.32
N SER A 258 16.73 -0.06 2.15
CA SER A 258 17.76 0.35 1.19
C SER A 258 19.12 -0.27 1.46
N VAL A 259 19.70 -0.84 0.41
CA VAL A 259 21.02 -1.45 0.45
C VAL A 259 22.13 -0.47 0.87
N PHE A 260 21.97 0.82 0.55
CA PHE A 260 22.93 1.86 0.92
C PHE A 260 22.87 2.24 2.41
N LEU A 261 21.79 1.92 3.11
CA LEU A 261 21.63 2.14 4.54
C LEU A 261 22.00 0.92 5.37
N LEU A 262 22.16 -0.27 4.76
CA LEU A 262 22.51 -1.51 5.49
C LEU A 262 23.79 -1.40 6.33
N PRO A 263 24.87 -0.72 5.89
CA PRO A 263 26.05 -0.52 6.74
C PRO A 263 25.76 0.25 8.03
N LEU A 264 24.86 1.27 7.96
CA LEU A 264 24.42 2.01 9.15
C LEU A 264 23.60 1.11 10.07
N PHE A 265 22.71 0.31 9.49
CA PHE A 265 21.88 -0.63 10.23
C PHE A 265 22.73 -1.68 10.96
N GLY A 266 23.70 -2.29 10.27
CA GLY A 266 24.64 -3.23 10.86
C GLY A 266 25.45 -2.60 11.99
N GLY A 267 25.98 -1.39 11.78
CA GLY A 267 26.70 -0.65 12.81
C GLY A 267 25.86 -0.31 14.04
N PHE A 268 24.57 0.01 13.83
CA PHE A 268 23.62 0.22 14.92
C PHE A 268 23.35 -1.06 15.70
N LEU A 269 23.08 -2.17 15.02
CA LEU A 269 22.82 -3.47 15.65
C LEU A 269 24.02 -3.94 16.52
N ILE A 270 25.25 -3.76 16.05
CA ILE A 270 26.46 -4.10 16.82
C ILE A 270 26.53 -3.29 18.13
N LYS A 271 26.07 -2.04 18.09
CA LYS A 271 26.16 -1.12 19.25
C LYS A 271 24.87 -1.02 20.06
N ILE A 272 23.82 -1.73 19.68
CA ILE A 272 22.45 -1.59 20.24
C ILE A 272 22.42 -1.79 21.76
N LYS A 273 23.28 -2.66 22.31
CA LYS A 273 23.36 -2.92 23.75
C LYS A 273 23.69 -1.69 24.61
N LYS A 274 24.26 -0.63 23.99
CA LYS A 274 24.52 0.64 24.67
C LYS A 274 23.29 1.55 24.76
N TYR A 275 22.24 1.23 24.01
CA TYR A 275 21.04 2.02 23.83
C TYR A 275 19.84 1.29 24.44
N ASN A 276 19.92 1.02 25.75
CA ASN A 276 18.89 0.30 26.51
C ASN A 276 18.00 1.20 27.37
N ASP A 277 18.04 2.52 27.13
CA ASP A 277 17.13 3.43 27.78
C ASP A 277 15.69 3.30 27.25
N SER A 278 14.73 3.77 28.04
CA SER A 278 13.30 3.63 27.71
C SER A 278 12.89 4.27 26.38
N LYS A 279 13.60 5.32 25.92
CA LYS A 279 13.31 5.97 24.62
C LYS A 279 13.66 5.05 23.45
N PHE A 280 14.87 4.43 23.49
CA PHE A 280 15.29 3.50 22.45
C PHE A 280 14.41 2.25 22.45
N ILE A 281 14.07 1.72 23.63
CA ILE A 281 13.17 0.56 23.72
C ILE A 281 11.80 0.91 23.12
N TYR A 282 11.24 2.07 23.43
CA TYR A 282 9.98 2.53 22.85
C TYR A 282 10.03 2.63 21.31
N LEU A 283 11.13 3.13 20.76
CA LEU A 283 11.32 3.28 19.33
C LEU A 283 11.55 1.95 18.59
N LEU A 284 12.22 1.00 19.24
CA LEU A 284 12.59 -0.28 18.63
C LEU A 284 11.50 -1.34 18.78
N LEU A 285 10.74 -1.33 19.86
CA LEU A 285 9.76 -2.35 20.18
C LEU A 285 8.72 -2.58 19.07
N PRO A 286 8.16 -1.54 18.40
CA PRO A 286 7.25 -1.74 17.27
C PRO A 286 7.87 -2.54 16.12
N ALA A 287 9.13 -2.22 15.77
CA ALA A 287 9.83 -2.91 14.69
C ALA A 287 10.16 -4.36 15.08
N VAL A 288 10.66 -4.59 16.31
CA VAL A 288 10.98 -5.93 16.81
C VAL A 288 9.74 -6.81 16.86
N MET A 289 8.62 -6.31 17.41
CA MET A 289 7.36 -7.06 17.48
C MET A 289 6.81 -7.39 16.10
N SER A 290 6.80 -6.41 15.19
CA SER A 290 6.31 -6.60 13.83
C SER A 290 7.19 -7.58 13.06
N TRP A 291 8.52 -7.41 13.10
CA TRP A 291 9.44 -8.29 12.39
C TRP A 291 9.41 -9.71 12.93
N ALA A 292 9.40 -9.90 14.26
CA ALA A 292 9.32 -11.23 14.86
C ALA A 292 7.99 -11.91 14.55
N GLY A 293 6.86 -11.18 14.64
CA GLY A 293 5.54 -11.71 14.33
C GLY A 293 5.42 -12.15 12.87
N PHE A 294 5.83 -11.32 11.92
CA PHE A 294 5.78 -11.67 10.50
C PHE A 294 6.85 -12.69 10.09
N ALA A 295 8.03 -12.71 10.74
CA ALA A 295 9.01 -13.77 10.57
C ALA A 295 8.45 -15.13 11.02
N PHE A 296 7.74 -15.17 12.13
CA PHE A 296 7.06 -16.40 12.58
C PHE A 296 5.99 -16.83 11.58
N LEU A 297 5.13 -15.88 11.12
CA LEU A 297 4.09 -16.18 10.12
C LEU A 297 4.69 -16.63 8.78
N SER A 298 5.88 -16.13 8.40
CA SER A 298 6.55 -16.54 7.16
C SER A 298 7.00 -18.00 7.13
N LEU A 299 7.07 -18.66 8.30
CA LEU A 299 7.30 -20.10 8.39
C LEU A 299 6.04 -20.92 8.03
N LEU A 300 4.87 -20.31 8.10
CA LEU A 300 3.56 -20.95 7.88
C LEU A 300 2.98 -20.59 6.51
N THR A 301 3.17 -19.35 6.07
CA THR A 301 2.58 -18.83 4.83
C THR A 301 3.48 -17.80 4.16
N SER A 302 3.25 -17.54 2.88
CA SER A 302 3.95 -16.45 2.15
C SER A 302 3.52 -15.08 2.68
N ILE A 303 4.48 -14.25 3.05
CA ILE A 303 4.26 -12.92 3.62
C ILE A 303 4.66 -11.85 2.60
N GLU A 304 3.76 -10.92 2.34
CA GLU A 304 4.06 -9.75 1.52
C GLU A 304 5.07 -8.84 2.24
N VAL A 305 6.07 -8.39 1.51
CA VAL A 305 7.23 -7.63 2.03
C VAL A 305 6.81 -6.32 2.72
N ASN A 306 5.71 -5.71 2.27
CA ASN A 306 5.19 -4.44 2.81
C ASN A 306 4.42 -4.57 4.14
N TRP A 307 4.14 -5.78 4.63
CA TRP A 307 3.29 -5.92 5.83
C TRP A 307 3.88 -5.28 7.10
N PRO A 308 5.18 -5.38 7.44
CA PRO A 308 5.75 -4.78 8.64
C PRO A 308 6.29 -3.35 8.47
N VAL A 309 6.19 -2.74 7.27
CA VAL A 309 6.88 -1.46 6.95
C VAL A 309 6.40 -0.25 7.75
N PHE A 310 5.18 -0.27 8.29
CA PHE A 310 4.63 0.78 9.13
C PHE A 310 5.53 1.07 10.36
N ALA A 311 6.23 0.06 10.87
CA ALA A 311 7.10 0.18 12.03
C ALA A 311 8.45 0.84 11.74
N TYR A 312 8.83 1.04 10.47
CA TYR A 312 10.12 1.63 10.10
C TYR A 312 10.25 3.11 10.46
N SER A 313 9.15 3.81 10.60
CA SER A 313 9.16 5.23 10.97
C SER A 313 9.76 5.47 12.37
N SER A 314 9.42 4.67 13.38
CA SER A 314 10.02 4.74 14.72
C SER A 314 11.48 4.25 14.71
N LEU A 315 11.79 3.21 13.92
CA LEU A 315 13.14 2.69 13.73
C LEU A 315 14.06 3.75 13.11
N ALA A 316 13.57 4.54 12.15
CA ALA A 316 14.33 5.65 11.57
C ALA A 316 14.73 6.70 12.63
N VAL A 317 13.86 6.96 13.62
CA VAL A 317 14.19 7.84 14.75
C VAL A 317 15.31 7.26 15.61
N ALA A 318 15.26 5.97 15.95
CA ALA A 318 16.29 5.30 16.73
C ALA A 318 17.64 5.32 15.99
N LEU A 319 17.65 4.98 14.70
CA LEU A 319 18.84 4.98 13.85
C LEU A 319 19.44 6.40 13.72
N ALA A 320 18.59 7.41 13.57
CA ALA A 320 19.02 8.82 13.53
C ALA A 320 19.63 9.28 14.83
N ALA A 321 19.04 8.93 15.97
CA ALA A 321 19.57 9.25 17.27
C ALA A 321 20.98 8.66 17.44
N TRP A 322 21.13 7.38 17.14
CA TRP A 322 22.43 6.71 17.18
C TRP A 322 23.46 7.35 16.24
N VAL A 323 23.13 7.52 14.94
CA VAL A 323 24.11 7.99 13.94
C VAL A 323 24.52 9.45 14.14
N CYS A 324 23.66 10.28 14.74
CA CYS A 324 23.96 11.68 15.05
C CYS A 324 25.02 11.84 16.15
N GLU A 325 25.24 10.83 16.98
CA GLU A 325 26.29 10.77 17.99
C GLU A 325 27.62 10.27 17.45
N GLN A 326 27.60 9.60 16.29
CA GLN A 326 28.80 9.02 15.69
C GLN A 326 29.67 10.07 14.99
N LYS A 327 30.95 9.70 14.77
CA LYS A 327 31.97 10.53 14.07
C LYS A 327 32.62 9.74 12.92
N GLY A 328 33.44 10.41 12.14
CA GLY A 328 34.29 9.80 11.11
C GLY A 328 33.49 9.11 10.00
N VAL A 329 33.75 7.82 9.79
CA VAL A 329 33.16 7.03 8.70
C VAL A 329 31.63 6.97 8.75
N TRP A 330 31.04 6.95 9.94
CA TRP A 330 29.58 6.87 10.10
C TRP A 330 28.83 8.07 9.55
N ILE A 331 29.43 9.28 9.66
CA ILE A 331 28.85 10.50 9.06
C ILE A 331 28.89 10.39 7.53
N LYS A 332 30.00 9.89 6.97
CA LYS A 332 30.16 9.68 5.53
C LYS A 332 29.13 8.65 5.02
N LEU A 333 29.02 7.50 5.67
CA LEU A 333 28.07 6.45 5.35
C LEU A 333 26.61 6.96 5.40
N ARG A 334 26.26 7.76 6.42
CA ARG A 334 24.94 8.39 6.52
C ARG A 334 24.68 9.31 5.31
N ASN A 335 25.61 10.22 5.02
CA ASN A 335 25.40 11.22 3.98
C ASN A 335 25.32 10.58 2.58
N TRP A 336 26.25 9.68 2.27
CA TRP A 336 26.23 8.95 1.01
C TRP A 336 25.07 7.96 0.94
N GLY A 337 24.80 7.22 2.00
CA GLY A 337 23.68 6.27 2.05
C GLY A 337 22.35 6.95 1.80
N VAL A 338 22.07 8.07 2.49
CA VAL A 338 20.84 8.85 2.27
C VAL A 338 20.82 9.46 0.87
N GLY A 339 21.93 10.07 0.44
CA GLY A 339 22.01 10.69 -0.88
C GLY A 339 21.74 9.72 -2.02
N LEU A 340 22.40 8.57 -2.03
CA LEU A 340 22.23 7.54 -3.06
C LEU A 340 20.81 6.90 -3.01
N SER A 341 20.29 6.67 -1.80
CA SER A 341 18.96 6.11 -1.62
C SER A 341 17.82 7.04 -2.06
N ILE A 342 18.04 8.36 -2.01
CA ILE A 342 17.09 9.35 -2.55
C ILE A 342 17.31 9.52 -4.07
N PHE A 343 18.54 9.53 -4.52
CA PHE A 343 18.86 9.74 -5.93
C PHE A 343 18.33 8.61 -6.83
N LEU A 344 18.47 7.36 -6.40
CA LEU A 344 18.11 6.21 -7.22
C LEU A 344 16.60 6.18 -7.58
N PRO A 345 15.64 6.33 -6.65
CA PRO A 345 14.23 6.44 -7.00
C PRO A 345 13.90 7.63 -7.89
N LEU A 346 14.59 8.77 -7.74
CA LEU A 346 14.38 9.93 -8.60
C LEU A 346 14.68 9.64 -10.07
N LEU A 347 15.62 8.74 -10.37
CA LEU A 347 15.88 8.30 -11.75
C LEU A 347 14.68 7.61 -12.40
N PHE A 348 13.86 6.92 -11.59
CA PHE A 348 12.64 6.25 -12.06
C PHE A 348 11.44 7.18 -12.11
N LEU A 349 11.31 8.08 -11.13
CA LEU A 349 10.15 8.97 -11.02
C LEU A 349 10.22 10.15 -12.00
N LEU A 350 11.38 10.72 -12.21
CA LEU A 350 11.52 11.88 -13.09
C LEU A 350 11.31 11.48 -14.56
N PRO A 351 10.57 12.28 -15.33
CA PRO A 351 10.39 12.05 -16.74
C PRO A 351 11.72 12.16 -17.49
N ASP A 352 11.71 11.81 -18.75
CA ASP A 352 12.79 11.55 -19.69
C ASP A 352 13.91 12.59 -19.81
N PHE A 353 14.39 13.06 -18.68
CA PHE A 353 15.49 14.03 -18.67
C PHE A 353 16.80 13.51 -19.25
N THR A 354 16.90 12.20 -19.54
CA THR A 354 18.23 11.71 -19.68
C THR A 354 18.35 10.63 -20.73
N PHE A 355 19.41 10.76 -21.52
CA PHE A 355 20.02 9.67 -22.25
C PHE A 355 20.17 8.37 -21.43
N LEU A 356 20.16 8.45 -20.09
CA LEU A 356 20.23 7.28 -19.20
C LEU A 356 19.08 6.30 -19.41
N LYS A 357 17.91 6.77 -19.81
CA LYS A 357 16.75 5.90 -20.09
C LYS A 357 16.87 5.14 -21.40
N SER A 358 17.77 5.54 -22.29
CA SER A 358 18.11 4.77 -23.50
C SER A 358 19.08 3.63 -23.21
N ILE A 359 19.74 3.59 -22.04
CA ILE A 359 20.68 2.53 -21.66
C ILE A 359 19.89 1.22 -21.44
N PRO A 360 20.21 0.11 -22.17
CA PRO A 360 19.39 -1.10 -22.17
C PRO A 360 19.06 -1.68 -20.78
N PRO A 361 20.01 -1.78 -19.81
CA PRO A 361 19.68 -2.26 -18.47
C PRO A 361 18.63 -1.40 -17.73
N ILE A 362 18.71 -0.07 -17.86
CA ILE A 362 17.79 0.86 -17.22
C ILE A 362 16.41 0.76 -17.87
N LYS A 363 16.35 0.74 -19.20
CA LYS A 363 15.13 0.57 -19.99
C LYS A 363 14.41 -0.73 -19.64
N LYS A 364 15.15 -1.84 -19.50
CA LYS A 364 14.59 -3.13 -19.09
C LYS A 364 14.07 -3.11 -17.66
N ALA A 365 14.80 -2.50 -16.73
CA ALA A 365 14.39 -2.37 -15.34
C ALA A 365 13.11 -1.53 -15.21
N GLU A 366 13.02 -0.43 -15.96
CA GLU A 366 11.85 0.46 -15.98
C GLU A 366 10.61 -0.24 -16.57
N LYS A 367 10.77 -0.95 -17.70
CA LYS A 367 9.71 -1.77 -18.30
C LYS A 367 9.16 -2.82 -17.31
N SER A 368 10.04 -3.46 -16.54
CA SER A 368 9.65 -4.43 -15.53
C SER A 368 8.94 -3.76 -14.35
N ALA A 369 9.48 -2.66 -13.82
CA ALA A 369 8.92 -1.94 -12.67
C ALA A 369 7.53 -1.35 -12.95
N PHE A 370 7.32 -0.82 -14.16
CA PHE A 370 6.06 -0.15 -14.52
C PHE A 370 5.07 -1.05 -15.28
N ARG A 371 5.37 -2.34 -15.45
CA ARG A 371 4.49 -3.27 -16.20
C ARG A 371 3.05 -3.28 -15.69
N ARG A 372 2.87 -3.20 -14.35
CA ARG A 372 1.53 -3.20 -13.72
C ARG A 372 0.83 -1.84 -13.74
N MET A 373 1.48 -0.81 -14.26
CA MET A 373 0.99 0.57 -14.34
C MET A 373 1.02 1.10 -15.77
N SER A 374 1.07 0.25 -16.78
CA SER A 374 1.22 0.72 -18.16
C SER A 374 0.28 0.00 -19.11
N GLY A 375 -0.25 0.76 -20.06
CA GLY A 375 -1.04 0.26 -21.16
C GLY A 375 -2.54 0.22 -20.93
N TYR A 376 -3.04 0.62 -19.78
CA TYR A 376 -4.48 0.61 -19.51
C TYR A 376 -5.22 1.75 -20.20
N GLN A 377 -4.66 2.97 -20.22
CA GLN A 377 -5.28 4.07 -20.96
C GLN A 377 -5.40 3.77 -22.47
N PRO A 378 -4.33 3.37 -23.21
CA PRO A 378 -4.46 3.02 -24.61
C PRO A 378 -5.42 1.85 -24.88
N LEU A 379 -5.50 0.88 -23.96
CA LEU A 379 -6.46 -0.22 -24.06
C LEU A 379 -7.90 0.27 -23.89
N ALA A 380 -8.17 1.11 -22.90
CA ALA A 380 -9.48 1.71 -22.68
C ALA A 380 -9.90 2.61 -23.86
N ASP A 381 -8.98 3.41 -24.41
CA ASP A 381 -9.21 4.22 -25.61
C ASP A 381 -9.60 3.34 -26.81
N ARG A 382 -8.94 2.17 -26.95
CA ARG A 382 -9.29 1.21 -28.02
C ARG A 382 -10.66 0.59 -27.80
N VAL A 383 -11.01 0.20 -26.59
CA VAL A 383 -12.35 -0.30 -26.24
C VAL A 383 -13.42 0.75 -26.53
N ALA A 384 -13.21 2.00 -26.13
CA ALA A 384 -14.14 3.11 -26.42
C ALA A 384 -14.31 3.33 -27.94
N PHE A 385 -13.21 3.30 -28.70
CA PHE A 385 -13.27 3.38 -30.16
C PHE A 385 -14.11 2.24 -30.78
N LEU A 386 -13.96 1.02 -30.27
CA LEU A 386 -14.74 -0.12 -30.74
C LEU A 386 -16.22 0.00 -30.36
N GLN A 387 -16.52 0.53 -29.16
CA GLN A 387 -17.91 0.83 -28.78
C GLN A 387 -18.60 1.78 -29.77
N ASP A 388 -17.88 2.81 -30.21
CA ASP A 388 -18.40 3.77 -31.19
C ASP A 388 -18.51 3.16 -32.59
N SER A 389 -17.42 2.57 -33.10
CA SER A 389 -17.32 2.10 -34.48
C SER A 389 -18.22 0.90 -34.80
N LEU A 390 -18.45 0.01 -33.81
CA LEU A 390 -19.34 -1.16 -33.95
C LEU A 390 -20.79 -0.86 -33.55
N GLY A 391 -21.09 0.36 -33.09
CA GLY A 391 -22.43 0.76 -32.62
C GLY A 391 -22.87 -0.06 -31.38
N VAL A 392 -21.97 -0.23 -30.41
CA VAL A 392 -22.20 -1.02 -29.19
C VAL A 392 -21.95 -0.19 -27.92
N LYS A 393 -22.32 1.07 -27.94
CA LYS A 393 -22.10 2.02 -26.81
C LYS A 393 -22.68 1.54 -25.49
N ASP A 394 -23.82 0.84 -25.54
CA ASP A 394 -24.51 0.32 -24.36
C ASP A 394 -24.00 -1.06 -23.90
N ALA A 395 -22.94 -1.58 -24.53
CA ALA A 395 -22.35 -2.83 -24.13
C ALA A 395 -21.71 -2.71 -22.74
N TYR A 396 -21.99 -3.69 -21.88
CA TYR A 396 -21.30 -3.79 -20.61
C TYR A 396 -19.87 -4.32 -20.84
N VAL A 397 -18.91 -3.80 -20.06
CA VAL A 397 -17.50 -4.18 -20.15
C VAL A 397 -17.15 -5.09 -18.98
N PHE A 398 -16.47 -6.20 -19.27
CA PHE A 398 -16.07 -7.16 -18.27
C PHE A 398 -14.70 -7.80 -18.57
N SER A 399 -14.09 -8.40 -17.56
CA SER A 399 -12.76 -9.01 -17.65
C SER A 399 -12.65 -10.24 -16.76
N GLU A 400 -11.58 -11.03 -16.95
CA GLU A 400 -11.23 -12.20 -16.14
C GLU A 400 -10.63 -11.84 -14.78
N THR A 401 -10.15 -10.60 -14.59
CA THR A 401 -9.51 -10.16 -13.36
C THR A 401 -10.11 -8.85 -12.83
N TYR A 402 -10.20 -8.77 -11.50
CA TYR A 402 -10.62 -7.52 -10.83
C TYR A 402 -9.67 -6.34 -11.11
N HIS A 403 -8.40 -6.63 -11.39
CA HIS A 403 -7.43 -5.61 -11.77
C HIS A 403 -7.80 -4.95 -13.09
N MET A 404 -8.02 -5.75 -14.15
CA MET A 404 -8.40 -5.25 -15.48
C MET A 404 -9.77 -4.56 -15.43
N ALA A 405 -10.76 -5.17 -14.76
CA ALA A 405 -12.08 -4.56 -14.61
C ALA A 405 -12.00 -3.20 -13.94
N SER A 406 -11.21 -3.05 -12.87
CA SER A 406 -11.06 -1.77 -12.15
C SER A 406 -10.34 -0.70 -12.98
N GLU A 407 -9.31 -1.08 -13.74
CA GLU A 407 -8.59 -0.17 -14.64
C GLU A 407 -9.49 0.31 -15.78
N LEU A 408 -10.27 -0.58 -16.38
CA LEU A 408 -11.24 -0.21 -17.43
C LEU A 408 -12.34 0.71 -16.87
N ALA A 409 -12.83 0.46 -15.65
CA ALA A 409 -13.77 1.36 -14.99
C ALA A 409 -13.20 2.78 -14.83
N PHE A 410 -11.91 2.89 -14.52
CA PHE A 410 -11.25 4.18 -14.33
C PHE A 410 -10.98 4.91 -15.66
N TYR A 411 -10.48 4.20 -16.68
CA TYR A 411 -9.98 4.81 -17.92
C TYR A 411 -11.01 4.92 -19.04
N LEU A 412 -12.11 4.16 -19.00
CA LEU A 412 -13.18 4.31 -20.00
C LEU A 412 -13.92 5.65 -19.82
N PRO A 413 -14.32 6.30 -20.92
CA PRO A 413 -15.09 7.54 -20.88
C PRO A 413 -16.35 7.39 -20.03
N GLY A 414 -16.56 8.32 -19.11
CA GLY A 414 -17.70 8.32 -18.22
C GLY A 414 -17.57 7.41 -17.00
N ASN A 415 -16.44 6.76 -16.82
CA ASN A 415 -16.15 5.87 -15.68
C ASN A 415 -17.27 4.84 -15.44
N PRO A 416 -17.61 3.99 -16.43
CA PRO A 416 -18.75 3.08 -16.34
C PRO A 416 -18.51 2.00 -15.30
N GLN A 417 -19.60 1.42 -14.79
CA GLN A 417 -19.50 0.18 -14.02
C GLN A 417 -18.97 -0.94 -14.92
N THR A 418 -17.95 -1.61 -14.49
CA THR A 418 -17.38 -2.79 -15.14
C THR A 418 -17.62 -4.04 -14.29
N TYR A 419 -17.49 -5.20 -14.91
CA TYR A 419 -17.80 -6.48 -14.29
C TYR A 419 -16.62 -7.43 -14.38
N MET A 420 -16.67 -8.50 -13.60
CA MET A 420 -15.67 -9.56 -13.63
C MET A 420 -16.35 -10.90 -13.81
N VAL A 421 -15.78 -11.75 -14.65
CA VAL A 421 -16.07 -13.20 -14.66
C VAL A 421 -14.95 -13.90 -13.90
N ASN A 422 -15.29 -14.57 -12.79
CA ASN A 422 -14.30 -15.34 -12.05
C ASN A 422 -14.05 -16.67 -12.78
N MET A 423 -12.84 -16.85 -13.30
CA MET A 423 -12.39 -17.98 -14.10
C MET A 423 -11.37 -18.86 -13.35
N GLY A 424 -11.50 -18.99 -12.02
CA GLY A 424 -10.59 -19.78 -11.17
C GLY A 424 -9.74 -18.95 -10.21
N SER A 425 -10.06 -17.67 -10.04
CA SER A 425 -9.42 -16.81 -9.06
C SER A 425 -10.01 -17.01 -7.66
N ARG A 426 -9.23 -16.70 -6.62
CA ARG A 426 -9.76 -16.61 -5.26
C ARG A 426 -10.87 -15.56 -5.17
N LYS A 427 -11.79 -15.75 -4.20
CA LYS A 427 -12.86 -14.79 -3.90
C LYS A 427 -12.33 -13.37 -3.72
N ASN A 428 -13.08 -12.40 -4.23
CA ASN A 428 -12.72 -10.98 -4.18
C ASN A 428 -13.99 -10.09 -4.09
N GLN A 429 -13.83 -8.76 -4.12
CA GLN A 429 -14.95 -7.85 -3.95
C GLN A 429 -16.00 -7.92 -5.08
N PHE A 430 -15.60 -8.24 -6.31
CA PHE A 430 -16.56 -8.38 -7.42
C PHE A 430 -17.53 -9.55 -7.22
N ASP A 431 -17.11 -10.61 -6.52
CA ASP A 431 -17.98 -11.75 -6.20
C ASP A 431 -19.08 -11.40 -5.17
N LEU A 432 -19.00 -10.21 -4.54
CA LEU A 432 -19.98 -9.70 -3.58
C LEU A 432 -20.85 -8.57 -4.15
N TRP A 433 -20.53 -8.06 -5.32
CA TRP A 433 -21.30 -7.06 -6.01
C TRP A 433 -22.25 -7.71 -7.04
N PRO A 434 -23.32 -7.01 -7.48
CA PRO A 434 -24.12 -7.47 -8.62
C PRO A 434 -23.22 -7.73 -9.82
N GLY A 435 -23.18 -8.98 -10.27
CA GLY A 435 -22.30 -9.45 -11.32
C GLY A 435 -22.95 -9.54 -12.68
N LEU A 436 -22.43 -10.44 -13.50
CA LEU A 436 -22.89 -10.66 -14.89
C LEU A 436 -24.24 -11.40 -14.97
N GLU A 437 -24.71 -12.04 -13.89
CA GLU A 437 -26.00 -12.73 -13.83
C GLU A 437 -27.18 -11.85 -14.25
N GLN A 438 -27.08 -10.55 -14.02
CA GLN A 438 -28.11 -9.57 -14.43
C GLN A 438 -28.29 -9.45 -15.95
N PHE A 439 -27.35 -9.95 -16.75
CA PHE A 439 -27.39 -9.85 -18.21
C PHE A 439 -27.80 -11.16 -18.89
N VAL A 440 -27.92 -12.26 -18.13
CA VAL A 440 -28.34 -13.55 -18.69
C VAL A 440 -29.75 -13.46 -19.28
N GLY A 441 -29.93 -13.97 -20.50
CA GLY A 441 -31.18 -13.95 -21.23
C GLY A 441 -31.65 -12.57 -21.70
N LYS A 442 -30.80 -11.53 -21.60
CA LYS A 442 -31.10 -10.19 -22.10
C LYS A 442 -30.41 -9.94 -23.45
N GLU A 443 -31.11 -9.26 -24.36
CA GLU A 443 -30.56 -8.82 -25.64
C GLU A 443 -29.58 -7.65 -25.44
N ARG A 444 -28.47 -7.94 -24.76
CA ARG A 444 -27.39 -6.99 -24.52
C ARG A 444 -26.05 -7.54 -24.96
N LYS A 445 -25.20 -6.65 -25.46
CA LYS A 445 -23.83 -6.98 -25.85
C LYS A 445 -22.88 -6.81 -24.68
N GLY A 446 -21.88 -7.69 -24.59
CA GLY A 446 -20.78 -7.60 -23.64
C GLY A 446 -19.45 -7.43 -24.35
N ILE A 447 -18.56 -6.63 -23.81
CA ILE A 447 -17.19 -6.49 -24.27
C ILE A 447 -16.28 -7.13 -23.24
N PHE A 448 -15.69 -8.27 -23.61
CA PHE A 448 -14.67 -8.96 -22.81
C PHE A 448 -13.30 -8.41 -23.15
N VAL A 449 -12.52 -8.09 -22.12
CA VAL A 449 -11.15 -7.60 -22.27
C VAL A 449 -10.24 -8.39 -21.35
N SER A 450 -9.24 -9.05 -21.92
CA SER A 450 -8.27 -9.85 -21.18
C SER A 450 -6.84 -9.56 -21.60
N TRP A 451 -5.89 -9.89 -20.70
CA TRP A 451 -4.49 -9.99 -21.08
C TRP A 451 -4.24 -11.36 -21.73
N ASN A 452 -3.42 -11.38 -22.76
CA ASN A 452 -3.19 -12.57 -23.59
C ASN A 452 -4.42 -12.94 -24.45
N TYR A 453 -4.61 -14.20 -24.75
CA TYR A 453 -5.65 -14.71 -25.67
C TYR A 453 -6.67 -15.57 -24.91
N GLU A 454 -7.21 -14.99 -23.83
CA GLU A 454 -8.22 -15.68 -23.04
C GLU A 454 -9.63 -15.42 -23.59
N GLU A 455 -10.53 -16.35 -23.37
CA GLU A 455 -11.95 -16.27 -23.67
C GLU A 455 -12.74 -16.52 -22.38
N PRO A 456 -14.01 -16.03 -22.26
CA PRO A 456 -14.87 -16.31 -21.11
C PRO A 456 -15.12 -17.80 -20.86
N GLY A 457 -15.00 -18.62 -21.93
CA GLY A 457 -15.04 -20.08 -21.87
C GLY A 457 -16.34 -20.64 -21.30
N GLU A 458 -16.22 -21.63 -20.41
CA GLU A 458 -17.36 -22.31 -19.79
C GLU A 458 -18.04 -21.45 -18.70
N PHE A 459 -17.38 -20.41 -18.22
CA PHE A 459 -17.86 -19.56 -17.12
C PHE A 459 -18.93 -18.55 -17.57
N ALA A 460 -18.92 -18.17 -18.85
CA ALA A 460 -19.93 -17.30 -19.43
C ALA A 460 -20.12 -17.65 -20.90
N THR A 461 -21.29 -18.21 -21.26
CA THR A 461 -21.62 -18.57 -22.64
C THR A 461 -22.49 -17.50 -23.29
N PHE A 462 -22.24 -17.24 -24.56
CA PHE A 462 -22.87 -16.22 -25.36
C PHE A 462 -23.41 -16.82 -26.67
N GLN A 463 -24.44 -16.19 -27.23
CA GLN A 463 -25.05 -16.63 -28.45
C GLN A 463 -24.08 -16.57 -29.65
N LYS A 464 -23.26 -15.48 -29.70
CA LYS A 464 -22.37 -15.26 -30.85
C LYS A 464 -21.21 -14.33 -30.49
N LEU A 465 -20.00 -14.66 -30.93
CA LEU A 465 -18.88 -13.74 -31.04
C LEU A 465 -19.06 -12.87 -32.28
N ARG A 466 -19.24 -11.54 -32.07
CA ARG A 466 -19.42 -10.58 -33.15
C ARG A 466 -18.11 -10.01 -33.70
N TYR A 467 -17.17 -9.80 -32.83
CA TYR A 467 -15.87 -9.17 -33.14
C TYR A 467 -14.80 -9.65 -32.21
N GLU A 468 -13.59 -9.80 -32.71
CA GLU A 468 -12.39 -10.10 -31.92
C GLU A 468 -11.21 -9.31 -32.47
N GLU A 469 -10.38 -8.81 -31.56
CA GLU A 469 -9.15 -8.10 -31.87
C GLU A 469 -8.05 -8.44 -30.87
N HIS A 470 -6.85 -8.63 -31.40
CA HIS A 470 -5.61 -8.75 -30.63
C HIS A 470 -4.89 -7.40 -30.63
N PHE A 471 -4.93 -6.72 -29.49
CA PHE A 471 -4.38 -5.37 -29.33
C PHE A 471 -3.01 -5.42 -28.66
N GLN A 472 -2.01 -4.82 -29.31
CA GLN A 472 -0.65 -4.77 -28.78
C GLN A 472 -0.44 -3.50 -27.97
N VAL A 473 -0.03 -3.66 -26.73
CA VAL A 473 0.32 -2.56 -25.83
C VAL A 473 1.83 -2.34 -25.83
N PHE A 474 2.23 -1.08 -25.97
CA PHE A 474 3.62 -0.66 -26.00
C PHE A 474 3.96 0.21 -24.79
N PHE A 475 5.20 0.09 -24.34
CA PHE A 475 5.82 0.98 -23.36
C PHE A 475 7.13 1.51 -23.96
N ARG A 476 7.24 2.83 -24.15
CA ARG A 476 8.41 3.48 -24.77
C ARG A 476 8.85 2.86 -26.10
N GLY A 477 7.87 2.54 -26.94
CA GLY A 477 8.12 1.97 -28.27
C GLY A 477 8.48 0.48 -28.27
N GLU A 478 8.56 -0.17 -27.11
CA GLU A 478 8.73 -1.64 -27.02
C GLU A 478 7.42 -2.32 -26.66
N LYS A 479 7.15 -3.44 -27.33
CA LYS A 479 5.99 -4.27 -26.98
C LYS A 479 6.06 -4.69 -25.51
N LEU A 480 5.03 -4.36 -24.75
CA LEU A 480 4.89 -4.69 -23.34
C LEU A 480 4.13 -6.01 -23.17
N ARG A 481 2.94 -6.12 -23.78
CA ARG A 481 2.04 -7.29 -23.73
C ARG A 481 0.97 -7.21 -24.81
N ASP A 482 0.25 -8.31 -24.97
CA ASP A 482 -0.93 -8.39 -25.83
C ASP A 482 -2.20 -8.34 -24.97
N ALA A 483 -3.28 -7.81 -25.52
CA ALA A 483 -4.62 -7.87 -24.97
C ALA A 483 -5.56 -8.44 -26.04
N THR A 484 -6.61 -9.13 -25.60
CA THR A 484 -7.71 -9.56 -26.46
C THR A 484 -8.95 -8.74 -26.10
N ILE A 485 -9.64 -8.21 -27.11
CA ILE A 485 -10.90 -7.50 -26.99
C ILE A 485 -11.94 -8.27 -27.82
N GLN A 486 -12.99 -8.77 -27.17
CA GLN A 486 -14.04 -9.54 -27.80
C GLN A 486 -15.39 -8.88 -27.57
N VAL A 487 -16.22 -8.78 -28.60
CA VAL A 487 -17.60 -8.30 -28.51
C VAL A 487 -18.54 -9.48 -28.69
N TRP A 488 -19.27 -9.78 -27.64
CA TRP A 488 -20.20 -10.90 -27.55
C TRP A 488 -21.66 -10.42 -27.60
N GLU A 489 -22.53 -11.19 -28.22
CA GLU A 489 -23.98 -10.96 -28.27
C GLU A 489 -24.68 -11.90 -27.29
N ASN A 490 -25.63 -11.37 -26.56
CA ASN A 490 -26.62 -12.07 -25.73
C ASN A 490 -26.02 -13.18 -24.84
N MET A 491 -25.79 -12.89 -23.60
CA MET A 491 -25.33 -13.88 -22.62
C MET A 491 -26.45 -14.91 -22.38
N GLU A 492 -26.15 -16.18 -22.62
CA GLU A 492 -27.07 -17.30 -22.43
C GLU A 492 -26.95 -17.93 -21.03
N ARG A 493 -25.72 -18.05 -20.53
CA ARG A 493 -25.42 -18.63 -19.23
C ARG A 493 -24.24 -17.92 -18.56
N TYR A 494 -24.34 -17.80 -17.26
CA TYR A 494 -23.25 -17.33 -16.42
C TYR A 494 -23.08 -18.31 -15.26
N ASP A 495 -21.88 -18.90 -15.15
CA ASP A 495 -21.55 -19.94 -14.18
C ASP A 495 -20.13 -19.68 -13.67
N PRO A 496 -19.94 -18.61 -12.84
CA PRO A 496 -18.63 -18.21 -12.39
C PRO A 496 -18.00 -19.26 -11.48
N TYR A 497 -16.69 -19.34 -11.52
CA TYR A 497 -15.96 -20.15 -10.54
C TYR A 497 -16.25 -19.64 -9.13
N ILE A 498 -16.75 -20.52 -8.28
CA ILE A 498 -16.94 -20.23 -6.85
C ILE A 498 -15.73 -20.82 -6.13
N SER A 499 -14.89 -19.94 -5.60
CA SER A 499 -13.71 -20.37 -4.85
C SER A 499 -14.10 -20.91 -3.49
N ASP A 500 -13.72 -22.13 -3.19
CA ASP A 500 -13.80 -22.71 -1.84
C ASP A 500 -12.68 -22.19 -0.90
N THR A 501 -11.70 -21.46 -1.48
CA THR A 501 -10.58 -20.87 -0.73
C THR A 501 -10.78 -19.37 -0.60
N TYR A 502 -10.62 -18.88 0.64
CA TYR A 502 -10.68 -17.46 0.99
C TYR A 502 -9.38 -16.73 0.73
#